data_394f4aea9202ba79a77b921d6f1b5795
#
_entry.id   394f4aea9202ba79a77b921d6f1b5795
#
_cell.length_a   1.000
_cell.length_b   1.000
_cell.length_c   1.000
_cell.angle_alpha   90.00
_cell.angle_beta   90.00
_cell.angle_gamma   90.00
#
_symmetry.space_group_name_H-M   'P 1'
#
loop_
_entity.id
_entity.type
_entity.pdbx_description
1 polymer ?
#
loop_
_entity_poly.entity_id
_entity_poly.type
_entity_poly.pdbx_seq_one_letter_code
_entity_poly.pdbx_strand_id
1 'polypeptide(L)'
;IMICQDGFITSHAVENITLIEDDLVKKFVGEYTPEQYLLNPEMPMAVGPYATSPYDMETKMAQNTAMKNAKQVILDVAKEFEEMTGRHYGFFEEYRLDDADYAIVMIGSAAGTTKEAIDELRNEGKKVGLLKIRVFRPFPGEEIAKALAHTKAVAILDRSEGFRAGGGPLSAEVKEHLYDIQATTKA
;
A
#
# COMPACT_ATOMS: atom_id res chain seq x y z
N ILE A 1 -9.62 8.02 -3.97
CA ILE A 1 -8.73 6.83 -4.04
C ILE A 1 -8.03 6.86 -5.39
N MET A 2 -6.73 6.55 -5.38
CA MET A 2 -5.93 6.42 -6.59
C MET A 2 -5.40 4.98 -6.65
N ILE A 3 -5.72 4.26 -7.73
CA ILE A 3 -5.21 2.92 -7.99
C ILE A 3 -4.10 3.05 -9.03
N CYS A 4 -2.88 2.65 -8.66
CA CYS A 4 -1.71 2.73 -9.52
C CYS A 4 -1.37 1.34 -10.05
N GLN A 5 -1.41 1.17 -11.36
CA GLN A 5 -1.01 -0.06 -12.03
C GLN A 5 0.42 0.07 -12.57
N ASP A 6 1.14 -1.04 -12.52
CA ASP A 6 2.46 -1.13 -13.14
C ASP A 6 2.38 -1.05 -14.67
N GLY A 7 3.23 -0.22 -15.26
CA GLY A 7 3.26 0.03 -16.70
C GLY A 7 4.08 -0.98 -17.50
N PHE A 8 4.69 -1.99 -16.88
CA PHE A 8 5.55 -2.97 -17.59
C PHE A 8 4.89 -4.34 -17.74
N ILE A 9 4.58 -5.00 -16.64
CA ILE A 9 3.98 -6.33 -16.67
C ILE A 9 2.47 -6.21 -16.83
N THR A 10 1.80 -5.47 -15.95
CA THR A 10 0.33 -5.36 -15.96
C THR A 10 -0.21 -4.81 -17.27
N SER A 11 0.51 -3.90 -17.93
CA SER A 11 0.08 -3.28 -19.19
C SER A 11 0.56 -3.98 -20.45
N HIS A 12 1.60 -4.84 -20.38
CA HIS A 12 2.28 -5.40 -21.56
C HIS A 12 2.44 -6.92 -21.52
N ALA A 13 1.92 -7.60 -20.51
CA ALA A 13 1.91 -9.06 -20.43
C ALA A 13 0.51 -9.63 -20.62
N VAL A 14 0.45 -10.88 -20.99
CA VAL A 14 -0.79 -11.68 -21.02
C VAL A 14 -0.71 -12.64 -19.85
N GLU A 15 -1.67 -12.53 -18.94
CA GLU A 15 -1.72 -13.35 -17.73
C GLU A 15 -3.10 -13.92 -17.50
N ASN A 16 -3.17 -15.04 -16.80
CA ASN A 16 -4.44 -15.59 -16.35
C ASN A 16 -5.01 -14.78 -15.19
N ILE A 17 -6.27 -14.42 -15.31
CA ILE A 17 -7.04 -13.80 -14.23
C ILE A 17 -8.24 -14.64 -13.86
N THR A 18 -8.57 -14.69 -12.58
CA THR A 18 -9.82 -15.26 -12.11
C THR A 18 -10.82 -14.14 -11.91
N LEU A 19 -11.85 -14.09 -12.71
CA LEU A 19 -12.94 -13.14 -12.56
C LEU A 19 -13.81 -13.51 -11.36
N ILE A 20 -14.36 -12.49 -10.74
CA ILE A 20 -15.36 -12.64 -9.68
C ILE A 20 -16.72 -12.57 -10.34
N GLU A 21 -17.66 -13.42 -9.92
CA GLU A 21 -19.03 -13.44 -10.44
C GLU A 21 -19.74 -12.09 -10.22
N ASP A 22 -20.48 -11.63 -11.23
CA ASP A 22 -21.13 -10.33 -11.26
C ASP A 22 -22.04 -10.07 -10.05
N ASP A 23 -22.77 -11.09 -9.60
CA ASP A 23 -23.67 -10.96 -8.45
C ASP A 23 -22.90 -10.73 -7.15
N LEU A 24 -21.72 -11.34 -7.01
CA LEU A 24 -20.85 -11.13 -5.87
C LEU A 24 -20.25 -9.72 -5.90
N VAL A 25 -19.85 -9.24 -7.09
CA VAL A 25 -19.37 -7.87 -7.28
C VAL A 25 -20.44 -6.86 -6.93
N LYS A 26 -21.68 -7.05 -7.41
CA LYS A 26 -22.82 -6.18 -7.09
C LYS A 26 -23.10 -6.14 -5.59
N LYS A 27 -23.05 -7.29 -4.93
CA LYS A 27 -23.23 -7.37 -3.47
C LYS A 27 -22.15 -6.61 -2.70
N PHE A 28 -20.89 -6.71 -3.13
CA PHE A 28 -19.76 -6.06 -2.50
C PHE A 28 -19.77 -4.54 -2.72
N VAL A 29 -19.98 -4.10 -3.96
CA VAL A 29 -19.97 -2.67 -4.31
C VAL A 29 -21.22 -1.95 -3.80
N GLY A 30 -22.36 -2.65 -3.76
CA GLY A 30 -23.64 -2.06 -3.43
C GLY A 30 -24.18 -1.12 -4.50
N GLU A 31 -25.22 -0.39 -4.15
CA GLU A 31 -25.81 0.63 -5.02
C GLU A 31 -25.15 2.00 -4.74
N TYR A 32 -24.67 2.64 -5.79
CA TYR A 32 -24.04 3.96 -5.66
C TYR A 32 -25.11 5.05 -5.59
N THR A 33 -25.37 5.56 -4.40
CA THR A 33 -26.35 6.62 -4.12
C THR A 33 -25.69 7.80 -3.42
N PRO A 34 -24.89 8.63 -4.13
CA PRO A 34 -24.21 9.76 -3.53
C PRO A 34 -25.22 10.83 -3.10
N GLU A 35 -25.07 11.36 -1.88
CA GLU A 35 -25.87 12.49 -1.40
C GLU A 35 -25.60 13.75 -2.24
N GLN A 36 -24.37 13.91 -2.70
CA GLN A 36 -23.92 15.04 -3.49
C GLN A 36 -23.10 14.57 -4.69
N TYR A 37 -23.37 15.14 -5.85
CA TYR A 37 -22.62 14.89 -7.09
C TYR A 37 -22.52 16.13 -7.94
N LEU A 38 -21.44 16.26 -8.70
CA LEU A 38 -21.04 17.48 -9.42
C LEU A 38 -22.12 18.04 -10.35
N LEU A 39 -22.88 17.18 -11.02
CA LEU A 39 -23.90 17.60 -11.99
C LEU A 39 -25.32 17.55 -11.40
N ASN A 40 -25.47 17.69 -10.10
CA ASN A 40 -26.78 17.75 -9.47
C ASN A 40 -27.36 19.17 -9.62
N PRO A 41 -28.42 19.40 -10.44
CA PRO A 41 -29.01 20.71 -10.64
C PRO A 41 -29.77 21.21 -9.41
N GLU A 42 -30.25 20.29 -8.54
CA GLU A 42 -31.00 20.63 -7.32
C GLU A 42 -30.10 21.11 -6.18
N MET A 43 -28.84 20.67 -6.19
CA MET A 43 -27.81 21.05 -5.21
C MET A 43 -26.49 21.36 -5.92
N PRO A 44 -26.39 22.53 -6.56
CA PRO A 44 -25.12 22.89 -7.21
C PRO A 44 -23.96 22.96 -6.23
N MET A 45 -22.86 22.32 -6.57
CA MET A 45 -21.66 22.30 -5.74
C MET A 45 -20.39 22.54 -6.55
N ALA A 46 -19.39 23.12 -5.91
CA ALA A 46 -18.04 23.17 -6.46
C ALA A 46 -17.22 21.99 -5.95
N VAL A 47 -16.46 21.36 -6.85
CA VAL A 47 -15.51 20.31 -6.51
C VAL A 47 -14.10 20.84 -6.73
N GLY A 48 -13.26 20.71 -5.69
CA GLY A 48 -11.93 21.30 -5.67
C GLY A 48 -11.94 22.74 -5.16
N PRO A 49 -11.68 22.95 -3.87
CA PRO A 49 -11.72 24.30 -3.31
C PRO A 49 -10.56 25.15 -3.84
N TYR A 50 -10.83 26.41 -4.11
CA TYR A 50 -9.79 27.40 -4.24
C TYR A 50 -9.36 27.85 -2.83
N ALA A 51 -8.39 27.13 -2.27
CA ALA A 51 -7.89 27.39 -0.93
C ALA A 51 -6.92 28.57 -0.95
N THR A 52 -7.38 29.74 -0.51
CA THR A 52 -6.49 30.87 -0.23
C THR A 52 -5.83 30.71 1.13
N SER A 53 -4.77 31.50 1.41
CA SER A 53 -3.99 31.42 2.64
C SER A 53 -4.81 31.34 3.94
N PRO A 54 -5.95 32.05 4.11
CA PRO A 54 -6.76 31.96 5.32
C PRO A 54 -7.44 30.61 5.55
N TYR A 55 -7.58 29.78 4.51
CA TYR A 55 -8.36 28.51 4.55
C TYR A 55 -7.55 27.27 4.22
N ASP A 56 -6.29 27.42 3.81
CA ASP A 56 -5.48 26.29 3.38
C ASP A 56 -5.16 25.35 4.52
N MET A 57 -4.89 25.88 5.70
CA MET A 57 -4.52 25.09 6.88
C MET A 57 -5.66 24.14 7.31
N GLU A 58 -6.88 24.66 7.42
CA GLU A 58 -8.06 23.85 7.79
C GLU A 58 -8.34 22.77 6.74
N THR A 59 -8.20 23.09 5.47
CA THR A 59 -8.34 22.13 4.37
C THR A 59 -7.30 21.00 4.49
N LYS A 60 -6.05 21.36 4.76
CA LYS A 60 -4.97 20.39 4.94
C LYS A 60 -5.12 19.54 6.22
N MET A 61 -5.60 20.13 7.29
CA MET A 61 -5.91 19.39 8.53
C MET A 61 -7.04 18.40 8.30
N ALA A 62 -8.12 18.78 7.61
CA ALA A 62 -9.21 17.88 7.24
C ALA A 62 -8.72 16.73 6.37
N GLN A 63 -7.90 17.01 5.37
CA GLN A 63 -7.27 16.00 4.51
C GLN A 63 -6.39 15.01 5.32
N ASN A 64 -5.56 15.52 6.23
CA ASN A 64 -4.71 14.70 7.08
C ASN A 64 -5.53 13.78 8.01
N THR A 65 -6.60 14.31 8.59
CA THR A 65 -7.50 13.53 9.44
C THR A 65 -8.19 12.42 8.64
N ALA A 66 -8.71 12.75 7.45
CA ALA A 66 -9.32 11.78 6.56
C ALA A 66 -8.33 10.68 6.14
N MET A 67 -7.07 11.05 5.86
CA MET A 67 -6.01 10.10 5.51
C MET A 67 -5.69 9.13 6.67
N LYS A 68 -5.65 9.61 7.91
CA LYS A 68 -5.48 8.75 9.09
C LYS A 68 -6.65 7.78 9.28
N ASN A 69 -7.88 8.27 9.13
CA ASN A 69 -9.08 7.45 9.26
C ASN A 69 -9.18 6.39 8.15
N ALA A 70 -8.65 6.67 6.97
CA ALA A 70 -8.65 5.75 5.83
C ALA A 70 -7.93 4.41 6.11
N LYS A 71 -6.98 4.36 7.04
CA LYS A 71 -6.28 3.13 7.39
C LYS A 71 -7.25 2.04 7.85
N GLN A 72 -8.14 2.36 8.80
CA GLN A 72 -9.10 1.38 9.30
C GLN A 72 -10.10 0.97 8.22
N VAL A 73 -10.59 1.93 7.45
CA VAL A 73 -11.54 1.65 6.34
C VAL A 73 -10.93 0.69 5.31
N ILE A 74 -9.65 0.84 4.98
CA ILE A 74 -8.95 -0.06 4.05
C ILE A 74 -8.93 -1.49 4.59
N LEU A 75 -8.65 -1.67 5.89
CA LEU A 75 -8.62 -2.99 6.51
C LEU A 75 -10.01 -3.62 6.61
N ASP A 76 -11.02 -2.83 6.95
CA ASP A 76 -12.41 -3.30 7.05
C ASP A 76 -12.93 -3.78 5.68
N VAL A 77 -12.70 -3.00 4.63
CA VAL A 77 -13.05 -3.36 3.25
C VAL A 77 -12.27 -4.59 2.78
N ALA A 78 -10.98 -4.67 3.11
CA ALA A 78 -10.16 -5.84 2.76
C ALA A 78 -10.68 -7.11 3.43
N LYS A 79 -11.10 -7.02 4.69
CA LYS A 79 -11.70 -8.14 5.44
C LYS A 79 -13.02 -8.58 4.85
N GLU A 80 -13.91 -7.64 4.53
CA GLU A 80 -15.19 -7.95 3.86
C GLU A 80 -14.97 -8.64 2.52
N PHE A 81 -14.01 -8.17 1.73
CA PHE A 81 -13.63 -8.77 0.47
C PHE A 81 -13.08 -10.20 0.64
N GLU A 82 -12.26 -10.43 1.67
CA GLU A 82 -11.75 -11.75 2.00
C GLU A 82 -12.86 -12.72 2.40
N GLU A 83 -13.81 -12.31 3.23
CA GLU A 83 -14.97 -13.11 3.63
C GLU A 83 -15.82 -13.54 2.43
N MET A 84 -15.91 -12.69 1.40
CA MET A 84 -16.70 -12.95 0.19
C MET A 84 -15.96 -13.78 -0.86
N THR A 85 -14.65 -13.64 -0.98
CA THR A 85 -13.86 -14.18 -2.10
C THR A 85 -12.81 -15.20 -1.71
N GLY A 86 -12.48 -15.30 -0.41
CA GLY A 86 -11.35 -16.06 0.10
C GLY A 86 -9.98 -15.43 -0.22
N ARG A 87 -9.94 -14.21 -0.78
CA ARG A 87 -8.69 -13.53 -1.15
C ARG A 87 -8.29 -12.54 -0.08
N HIS A 88 -7.16 -12.78 0.55
CA HIS A 88 -6.61 -11.90 1.58
C HIS A 88 -5.87 -10.71 0.98
N TYR A 89 -6.25 -9.49 1.39
CA TYR A 89 -5.56 -8.25 1.08
C TYR A 89 -5.38 -7.42 2.36
N GLY A 90 -4.26 -6.71 2.42
CA GLY A 90 -3.92 -5.81 3.53
C GLY A 90 -3.06 -4.66 3.00
N PHE A 91 -2.37 -3.97 3.89
CA PHE A 91 -1.46 -2.91 3.50
C PHE A 91 -0.27 -3.40 2.66
N PHE A 92 0.17 -4.62 2.93
CA PHE A 92 1.29 -5.29 2.26
C PHE A 92 1.08 -6.79 2.26
N GLU A 93 1.92 -7.49 1.54
CA GLU A 93 2.00 -8.94 1.51
C GLU A 93 3.37 -9.36 2.02
N GLU A 94 3.38 -10.30 2.95
CA GLU A 94 4.58 -10.96 3.44
C GLU A 94 4.77 -12.28 2.71
N TYR A 95 5.97 -12.51 2.19
CA TYR A 95 6.33 -13.75 1.53
C TYR A 95 7.61 -14.31 2.12
N ARG A 96 7.52 -15.47 2.80
CA ARG A 96 8.63 -16.11 3.53
C ARG A 96 9.36 -15.15 4.46
N LEU A 97 8.64 -14.21 5.09
CA LEU A 97 9.24 -13.17 5.91
C LEU A 97 9.39 -13.57 7.37
N ASP A 98 8.55 -14.47 7.90
CA ASP A 98 8.45 -14.80 9.32
C ASP A 98 9.78 -15.19 9.99
N ASP A 99 10.65 -15.92 9.27
CA ASP A 99 11.96 -16.40 9.75
C ASP A 99 13.13 -15.81 8.95
N ALA A 100 12.89 -14.73 8.23
CA ALA A 100 13.90 -14.14 7.34
C ALA A 100 14.98 -13.38 8.11
N ASP A 101 16.23 -13.68 7.81
CA ASP A 101 17.36 -12.87 8.25
C ASP A 101 17.53 -11.60 7.42
N TYR A 102 17.13 -11.67 6.14
CA TYR A 102 17.22 -10.59 5.15
C TYR A 102 15.88 -10.39 4.47
N ALA A 103 15.46 -9.16 4.34
CA ALA A 103 14.21 -8.82 3.68
C ALA A 103 14.43 -7.93 2.46
N ILE A 104 13.60 -8.15 1.43
CA ILE A 104 13.45 -7.24 0.30
C ILE A 104 12.13 -6.51 0.45
N VAL A 105 12.13 -5.20 0.31
CA VAL A 105 10.91 -4.37 0.33
C VAL A 105 10.73 -3.73 -1.04
N MET A 106 9.53 -3.84 -1.61
CA MET A 106 9.24 -3.27 -2.92
C MET A 106 7.75 -3.07 -3.17
N ILE A 107 7.45 -2.37 -4.25
CA ILE A 107 6.10 -2.15 -4.79
C ILE A 107 6.04 -2.70 -6.22
N GLY A 108 4.86 -3.18 -6.62
CA GLY A 108 4.54 -3.45 -8.01
C GLY A 108 4.79 -4.89 -8.47
N SER A 109 4.77 -5.07 -9.77
CA SER A 109 4.76 -6.39 -10.43
C SER A 109 6.09 -7.14 -10.35
N ALA A 110 7.22 -6.45 -10.21
CA ALA A 110 8.52 -7.09 -10.02
C ALA A 110 8.58 -8.01 -8.78
N ALA A 111 7.63 -7.88 -7.85
CA ALA A 111 7.49 -8.78 -6.71
C ALA A 111 7.26 -10.24 -7.11
N GLY A 112 6.62 -10.50 -8.24
CA GLY A 112 6.46 -11.87 -8.77
C GLY A 112 7.82 -12.52 -9.06
N THR A 113 8.64 -11.86 -9.87
CA THR A 113 10.01 -12.32 -10.17
C THR A 113 10.88 -12.43 -8.90
N THR A 114 10.68 -11.50 -7.96
CA THR A 114 11.41 -11.54 -6.68
C THR A 114 11.04 -12.76 -5.84
N LYS A 115 9.80 -13.22 -5.87
CA LYS A 115 9.38 -14.45 -5.17
C LYS A 115 10.12 -15.69 -5.69
N GLU A 116 10.26 -15.80 -7.01
CA GLU A 116 11.04 -16.89 -7.63
C GLU A 116 12.51 -16.85 -7.18
N ALA A 117 13.14 -15.70 -7.21
CA ALA A 117 14.51 -15.52 -6.74
C ALA A 117 14.65 -15.85 -5.23
N ILE A 118 13.66 -15.50 -4.42
CA ILE A 118 13.63 -15.85 -2.99
C ILE A 118 13.54 -17.37 -2.82
N ASP A 119 12.72 -18.04 -3.60
CA ASP A 119 12.59 -19.50 -3.51
C ASP A 119 13.89 -20.21 -3.89
N GLU A 120 14.60 -19.74 -4.90
CA GLU A 120 15.92 -20.23 -5.25
C GLU A 120 16.92 -20.03 -4.09
N LEU A 121 16.98 -18.83 -3.52
CA LEU A 121 17.85 -18.53 -2.38
C LEU A 121 17.51 -19.36 -1.14
N ARG A 122 16.22 -19.60 -0.90
CA ARG A 122 15.75 -20.47 0.20
C ARG A 122 16.16 -21.92 0.00
N ASN A 123 16.15 -22.42 -1.23
CA ASN A 123 16.64 -23.76 -1.57
C ASN A 123 18.16 -23.89 -1.33
N GLU A 124 18.91 -22.80 -1.42
CA GLU A 124 20.33 -22.72 -1.04
C GLU A 124 20.54 -22.56 0.49
N GLY A 125 19.47 -22.55 1.28
CA GLY A 125 19.52 -22.40 2.73
C GLY A 125 19.63 -20.96 3.24
N LYS A 126 19.44 -19.95 2.38
CA LYS A 126 19.48 -18.54 2.77
C LYS A 126 18.11 -18.10 3.27
N LYS A 127 18.06 -17.46 4.43
CA LYS A 127 16.83 -16.94 5.03
C LYS A 127 16.50 -15.55 4.50
N VAL A 128 15.88 -15.49 3.32
CA VAL A 128 15.45 -14.26 2.65
C VAL A 128 13.93 -14.24 2.57
N GLY A 129 13.32 -13.07 2.73
CA GLY A 129 11.88 -12.84 2.59
C GLY A 129 11.57 -11.56 1.82
N LEU A 130 10.31 -11.39 1.43
CA LEU A 130 9.79 -10.22 0.72
C LEU A 130 8.66 -9.59 1.51
N LEU A 131 8.68 -8.26 1.59
CA LEU A 131 7.53 -7.44 1.96
C LEU A 131 7.11 -6.63 0.73
N LYS A 132 5.97 -6.99 0.14
CA LYS A 132 5.39 -6.30 -1.01
C LYS A 132 4.33 -5.32 -0.55
N ILE A 133 4.59 -4.04 -0.66
CA ILE A 133 3.65 -2.98 -0.27
C ILE A 133 2.53 -2.86 -1.30
N ARG A 134 1.28 -2.79 -0.84
CA ARG A 134 0.08 -2.56 -1.65
C ARG A 134 -0.48 -1.15 -1.46
N VAL A 135 -0.45 -0.65 -0.24
CA VAL A 135 -0.98 0.68 0.12
C VAL A 135 0.17 1.64 0.37
N PHE A 136 0.33 2.62 -0.51
CA PHE A 136 1.37 3.64 -0.37
C PHE A 136 0.90 4.89 0.38
N ARG A 137 -0.41 5.20 0.36
CA ARG A 137 -1.02 6.27 1.14
C ARG A 137 -2.41 5.86 1.61
N PRO A 138 -2.72 5.93 2.90
CA PRO A 138 -1.79 6.28 3.99
C PRO A 138 -0.67 5.26 4.15
N PHE A 139 0.57 5.71 4.39
CA PHE A 139 1.70 4.79 4.50
C PHE A 139 1.60 3.97 5.81
N PRO A 140 1.64 2.63 5.74
CA PRO A 140 1.54 1.78 6.93
C PRO A 140 2.92 1.55 7.57
N GLY A 141 3.59 2.64 7.93
CA GLY A 141 4.99 2.61 8.33
C GLY A 141 5.25 1.85 9.61
N GLU A 142 4.39 2.01 10.62
CA GLU A 142 4.52 1.27 11.88
C GLU A 142 4.36 -0.23 11.67
N GLU A 143 3.39 -0.63 10.86
CA GLU A 143 3.11 -2.02 10.54
C GLU A 143 4.27 -2.66 9.76
N ILE A 144 4.81 -1.94 8.77
CA ILE A 144 5.99 -2.37 8.00
C ILE A 144 7.20 -2.50 8.92
N ALA A 145 7.46 -1.51 9.77
CA ALA A 145 8.60 -1.53 10.64
C ALA A 145 8.51 -2.67 11.68
N LYS A 146 7.31 -2.99 12.18
CA LYS A 146 7.08 -4.16 13.04
C LYS A 146 7.35 -5.49 12.31
N ALA A 147 6.86 -5.61 11.06
CA ALA A 147 7.07 -6.80 10.24
C ALA A 147 8.56 -7.05 9.94
N LEU A 148 9.36 -6.00 9.84
CA LEU A 148 10.80 -6.06 9.53
C LEU A 148 11.72 -6.07 10.76
N ALA A 149 11.19 -5.86 11.97
CA ALA A 149 11.98 -5.63 13.19
C ALA A 149 12.95 -6.78 13.54
N HIS A 150 12.63 -8.00 13.14
CA HIS A 150 13.46 -9.19 13.41
C HIS A 150 14.57 -9.41 12.38
N THR A 151 14.55 -8.72 11.25
CA THR A 151 15.51 -8.92 10.17
C THR A 151 16.87 -8.28 10.47
N LYS A 152 17.94 -8.88 9.98
CA LYS A 152 19.32 -8.37 10.14
C LYS A 152 19.62 -7.22 9.18
N ALA A 153 19.04 -7.28 7.97
CA ALA A 153 19.18 -6.24 6.96
C ALA A 153 17.98 -6.22 6.00
N VAL A 154 17.70 -5.04 5.48
CA VAL A 154 16.60 -4.77 4.56
C VAL A 154 17.13 -4.10 3.29
N ALA A 155 16.84 -4.70 2.13
CA ALA A 155 17.07 -4.09 0.82
C ALA A 155 15.75 -3.48 0.31
N ILE A 156 15.75 -2.20 -0.01
CA ILE A 156 14.56 -1.51 -0.51
C ILE A 156 14.77 -1.23 -1.99
N LEU A 157 13.89 -1.81 -2.82
CA LEU A 157 13.91 -1.61 -4.26
C LEU A 157 12.89 -0.54 -4.65
N ASP A 158 13.40 0.55 -5.18
CA ASP A 158 12.61 1.69 -5.63
C ASP A 158 12.84 1.90 -7.14
N ARG A 159 11.79 2.18 -7.89
CA ARG A 159 11.89 2.41 -9.34
C ARG A 159 12.13 3.86 -9.70
N SER A 160 11.98 4.75 -8.74
CA SER A 160 12.24 6.17 -8.91
C SER A 160 13.34 6.63 -7.97
N GLU A 161 14.21 7.48 -8.45
CA GLU A 161 15.14 8.21 -7.63
C GLU A 161 14.49 9.51 -7.15
N GLY A 162 14.64 9.81 -5.87
CA GLY A 162 14.21 11.10 -5.32
C GLY A 162 15.27 12.17 -5.59
N PHE A 163 14.83 13.41 -5.85
CA PHE A 163 15.75 14.56 -5.93
C PHE A 163 16.27 14.97 -4.55
N ARG A 164 16.66 14.02 -3.75
CA ARG A 164 17.19 14.19 -2.40
C ARG A 164 18.34 13.22 -2.13
N ALA A 165 19.18 13.53 -1.17
CA ALA A 165 20.32 12.71 -0.79
C ALA A 165 19.87 11.50 0.05
N GLY A 166 19.39 10.43 -0.49
CA GLY A 166 19.02 9.30 0.36
C GLY A 166 18.15 8.22 -0.29
N GLY A 167 18.10 8.20 -1.61
CA GLY A 167 17.36 7.20 -2.38
C GLY A 167 15.94 7.62 -2.74
N GLY A 168 15.15 6.68 -3.23
CA GLY A 168 13.80 6.91 -3.70
C GLY A 168 12.76 7.13 -2.60
N PRO A 169 11.52 7.48 -2.98
CA PRO A 169 10.43 7.77 -2.05
C PRO A 169 10.12 6.61 -1.10
N LEU A 170 10.07 5.39 -1.61
CA LEU A 170 9.80 4.20 -0.79
C LEU A 170 10.89 3.98 0.25
N SER A 171 12.14 4.11 -0.19
CA SER A 171 13.31 3.98 0.69
C SER A 171 13.28 4.97 1.85
N ALA A 172 12.78 6.15 1.60
CA ALA A 172 12.66 7.18 2.63
C ALA A 172 11.63 6.82 3.70
N GLU A 173 10.43 6.49 3.29
CA GLU A 173 9.33 6.12 4.18
C GLU A 173 9.69 4.92 5.06
N VAL A 174 10.24 3.87 4.46
CA VAL A 174 10.63 2.68 5.22
C VAL A 174 11.76 2.97 6.21
N LYS A 175 12.80 3.72 5.81
CA LYS A 175 13.91 4.08 6.69
C LYS A 175 13.46 4.94 7.87
N GLU A 176 12.59 5.90 7.65
CA GLU A 176 12.04 6.76 8.69
C GLU A 176 11.38 5.93 9.79
N HIS A 177 10.48 5.06 9.44
CA HIS A 177 9.75 4.24 10.42
C HIS A 177 10.61 3.17 11.09
N LEU A 178 11.59 2.59 10.38
CA LEU A 178 12.56 1.69 10.99
C LEU A 178 13.45 2.40 12.02
N TYR A 179 13.82 3.66 11.74
CA TYR A 179 14.58 4.47 12.69
C TYR A 179 13.78 4.77 13.95
N ASP A 180 12.53 5.14 13.81
CA ASP A 180 11.64 5.47 14.94
C ASP A 180 11.43 4.27 15.88
N ILE A 181 11.23 3.08 15.34
CA ILE A 181 11.15 1.87 16.17
C ILE A 181 12.45 1.59 16.91
N GLN A 182 13.61 1.72 16.25
CA GLN A 182 14.90 1.51 16.90
C GLN A 182 15.19 2.56 17.99
N ALA A 183 14.78 3.79 17.77
CA ALA A 183 14.92 4.86 18.75
C ALA A 183 14.08 4.62 20.02
N THR A 184 12.86 4.11 19.85
CA THR A 184 11.93 3.81 20.96
C THR A 184 12.36 2.57 21.75
N THR A 185 13.03 1.61 21.12
CA THR A 185 13.48 0.37 21.79
C THR A 185 14.76 0.60 22.66
N LYS A 186 15.45 1.71 22.44
CA LYS A 186 16.69 2.05 23.18
C LYS A 186 16.47 3.05 24.31
N ALA A 187 15.26 3.56 24.50
CA ALA A 187 14.86 4.45 25.60
C ALA A 187 14.26 3.67 26.75
#